data_7aaa9934e5d0c9f36e5f962900e21bae
#
_entry.id   7aaa9934e5d0c9f36e5f962900e21bae
#
_cell.length_a   1.000
_cell.length_b   1.000
_cell.length_c   1.000
_cell.angle_alpha   90.00
_cell.angle_beta   90.00
_cell.angle_gamma   90.00
#
_symmetry.space_group_name_H-M   'P 1'
#
loop_
_entity.id
_entity.type
_entity.pdbx_description
1 polymer ?
#
loop_
_entity_poly.entity_id
_entity_poly.type
_entity_poly.pdbx_seq_one_letter_code
_entity_poly.pdbx_strand_id
1 'polypeptide(L)'
;MIYPDGTVALKDVSFEVQDGEFLGVIGLSGSGKSTLLRCINRLLEPTEGRIIWNGKDITHLPQGELRFVRREIGMVFQQFNLVKRSSVLTNVLSGRLGYTPPSWALANRFSRQDRQMALQALERVGIPDKAHNRADELSGGQQQRVGIARALMQEPKMILADEPVASLDPVLAHSILGYLEKLNHEDNITVLCSLHYLDLVERYCERVIGLRNGQVVFEGNKADIQQMSDARFKEIYGEEAIRMGGA
;
A
#
# COMPACT_ATOMS: atom_id res chain seq x y z
N MET A 1 -3.81 -19.01 0.88
CA MET A 1 -4.41 -18.45 -0.35
C MET A 1 -3.92 -19.22 -1.56
N ILE A 2 -4.84 -19.86 -2.27
CA ILE A 2 -4.57 -20.67 -3.44
C ILE A 2 -5.34 -20.04 -4.62
N TYR A 3 -4.66 -19.79 -5.73
CA TYR A 3 -5.30 -19.27 -6.93
C TYR A 3 -6.09 -20.38 -7.66
N PRO A 4 -7.05 -20.02 -8.56
CA PRO A 4 -7.86 -21.00 -9.28
C PRO A 4 -7.05 -21.99 -10.14
N ASP A 5 -5.84 -21.63 -10.56
CA ASP A 5 -4.90 -22.48 -11.30
C ASP A 5 -4.11 -23.45 -10.42
N GLY A 6 -4.38 -23.48 -9.10
CA GLY A 6 -3.70 -24.30 -8.12
C GLY A 6 -2.43 -23.70 -7.52
N THR A 7 -2.02 -22.50 -7.94
CA THR A 7 -0.83 -21.83 -7.40
C THR A 7 -1.05 -21.45 -5.95
N VAL A 8 -0.21 -21.97 -5.04
CA VAL A 8 -0.19 -21.61 -3.62
C VAL A 8 0.59 -20.31 -3.44
N ALA A 9 -0.14 -19.19 -3.29
CA ALA A 9 0.48 -17.88 -3.16
C ALA A 9 0.81 -17.48 -1.72
N LEU A 10 0.02 -17.96 -0.74
CA LEU A 10 0.29 -17.77 0.69
C LEU A 10 -0.02 -19.07 1.43
N LYS A 11 0.86 -19.43 2.37
CA LYS A 11 0.73 -20.64 3.20
C LYS A 11 1.14 -20.33 4.63
N ASP A 12 0.23 -20.57 5.57
CA ASP A 12 0.48 -20.43 7.01
C ASP A 12 1.07 -19.07 7.40
N VAL A 13 0.55 -17.98 6.81
CA VAL A 13 0.96 -16.61 7.12
C VAL A 13 0.14 -16.09 8.30
N SER A 14 0.82 -15.73 9.39
CA SER A 14 0.19 -15.17 10.59
C SER A 14 1.08 -14.08 11.18
N PHE A 15 0.53 -12.88 11.39
CA PHE A 15 1.20 -11.76 12.03
C PHE A 15 0.16 -10.74 12.50
N GLU A 16 0.60 -9.83 13.35
CA GLU A 16 -0.21 -8.70 13.84
C GLU A 16 0.44 -7.39 13.42
N VAL A 17 -0.36 -6.33 13.30
CA VAL A 17 0.10 -4.97 12.99
C VAL A 17 -0.45 -4.04 14.05
N GLN A 18 0.42 -3.22 14.63
CA GLN A 18 0.04 -2.25 15.64
C GLN A 18 -0.50 -0.96 14.99
N ASP A 19 -1.39 -0.27 15.70
CA ASP A 19 -1.88 1.02 15.22
C ASP A 19 -0.74 2.04 15.15
N GLY A 20 -0.65 2.76 14.03
CA GLY A 20 0.40 3.74 13.78
C GLY A 20 1.76 3.13 13.38
N GLU A 21 1.88 1.81 13.22
CA GLU A 21 3.12 1.16 12.82
C GLU A 21 3.43 1.37 11.33
N PHE A 22 4.71 1.57 10.98
CA PHE A 22 5.21 1.45 9.60
C PHE A 22 5.87 0.09 9.40
N LEU A 23 5.10 -0.89 8.90
CA LEU A 23 5.53 -2.26 8.66
C LEU A 23 5.99 -2.47 7.21
N GLY A 24 7.23 -2.94 7.04
CA GLY A 24 7.76 -3.38 5.75
C GLY A 24 7.42 -4.84 5.45
N VAL A 25 7.05 -5.11 4.20
CA VAL A 25 6.91 -6.48 3.69
C VAL A 25 7.97 -6.72 2.61
N ILE A 26 8.95 -7.56 2.89
CA ILE A 26 10.08 -7.81 2.00
C ILE A 26 10.06 -9.22 1.42
N GLY A 27 10.83 -9.43 0.36
CA GLY A 27 10.99 -10.73 -0.30
C GLY A 27 11.12 -10.58 -1.82
N LEU A 28 11.50 -11.66 -2.48
CA LEU A 28 11.64 -11.70 -3.93
C LEU A 28 10.33 -11.39 -4.67
N SER A 29 10.44 -11.08 -5.96
CA SER A 29 9.28 -11.07 -6.86
C SER A 29 8.61 -12.45 -6.84
N GLY A 30 7.28 -12.48 -6.76
CA GLY A 30 6.51 -13.73 -6.64
C GLY A 30 6.48 -14.36 -5.24
N SER A 31 7.10 -13.78 -4.21
CA SER A 31 7.06 -14.33 -2.84
C SER A 31 5.70 -14.26 -2.13
N GLY A 32 4.71 -13.57 -2.72
CA GLY A 32 3.35 -13.44 -2.16
C GLY A 32 3.01 -12.06 -1.58
N LYS A 33 3.92 -11.06 -1.60
CA LYS A 33 3.70 -9.73 -1.00
C LYS A 33 2.42 -9.05 -1.48
N SER A 34 2.25 -8.89 -2.78
CA SER A 34 1.06 -8.26 -3.37
C SER A 34 -0.22 -9.04 -3.08
N THR A 35 -0.13 -10.39 -3.07
CA THR A 35 -1.25 -11.25 -2.69
C THR A 35 -1.65 -11.03 -1.24
N LEU A 36 -0.66 -10.92 -0.33
CA LEU A 36 -0.90 -10.64 1.08
C LEU A 36 -1.63 -9.31 1.28
N LEU A 37 -1.11 -8.21 0.71
CA LEU A 37 -1.74 -6.89 0.83
C LEU A 37 -3.18 -6.91 0.27
N ARG A 38 -3.41 -7.59 -0.85
CA ARG A 38 -4.74 -7.70 -1.46
C ARG A 38 -5.69 -8.62 -0.68
N CYS A 39 -5.18 -9.59 0.05
CA CYS A 39 -6.00 -10.38 0.98
C CYS A 39 -6.44 -9.53 2.19
N ILE A 40 -5.57 -8.71 2.76
CA ILE A 40 -5.87 -7.88 3.95
C ILE A 40 -7.11 -7.02 3.72
N ASN A 41 -7.25 -6.34 2.57
CA ASN A 41 -8.43 -5.55 2.26
C ASN A 41 -9.50 -6.34 1.47
N ARG A 42 -9.31 -7.66 1.36
CA ARG A 42 -10.21 -8.58 0.63
C ARG A 42 -10.49 -8.18 -0.81
N LEU A 43 -9.51 -7.59 -1.51
CA LEU A 43 -9.50 -7.55 -2.97
C LEU A 43 -9.28 -8.94 -3.57
N LEU A 44 -8.57 -9.80 -2.82
CA LEU A 44 -8.51 -11.25 -3.02
C LEU A 44 -9.11 -11.94 -1.80
N GLU A 45 -10.03 -12.85 -2.03
CA GLU A 45 -10.64 -13.63 -0.94
C GLU A 45 -9.64 -14.73 -0.52
N PRO A 46 -9.21 -14.79 0.76
CA PRO A 46 -8.35 -15.86 1.23
C PRO A 46 -9.08 -17.21 1.13
N THR A 47 -8.37 -18.26 0.73
CA THR A 47 -8.94 -19.62 0.65
C THR A 47 -9.26 -20.16 2.05
N GLU A 48 -8.39 -19.88 3.00
CA GLU A 48 -8.50 -20.28 4.40
C GLU A 48 -7.85 -19.24 5.31
N GLY A 49 -8.07 -19.33 6.60
CA GLY A 49 -7.54 -18.42 7.62
C GLY A 49 -8.53 -17.32 8.00
N ARG A 50 -8.03 -16.33 8.74
CA ARG A 50 -8.86 -15.21 9.25
C ARG A 50 -8.13 -13.88 9.10
N ILE A 51 -8.91 -12.82 8.85
CA ILE A 51 -8.46 -11.45 8.84
C ILE A 51 -9.24 -10.70 9.90
N ILE A 52 -8.53 -10.20 10.90
CA ILE A 52 -9.11 -9.45 12.01
C ILE A 52 -8.80 -7.97 11.82
N TRP A 53 -9.82 -7.13 11.77
CA TRP A 53 -9.73 -5.68 11.67
C TRP A 53 -10.39 -5.04 12.89
N ASN A 54 -9.61 -4.32 13.72
CA ASN A 54 -10.10 -3.69 14.97
C ASN A 54 -10.92 -4.68 15.83
N GLY A 55 -10.40 -5.89 16.03
CA GLY A 55 -11.04 -6.95 16.82
C GLY A 55 -12.22 -7.65 16.15
N LYS A 56 -12.63 -7.22 14.94
CA LYS A 56 -13.72 -7.85 14.18
C LYS A 56 -13.15 -8.77 13.09
N ASP A 57 -13.65 -10.02 13.03
CA ASP A 57 -13.35 -10.91 11.90
C ASP A 57 -14.06 -10.39 10.64
N ILE A 58 -13.27 -10.02 9.63
CA ILE A 58 -13.76 -9.49 8.36
C ILE A 58 -13.68 -10.51 7.22
N THR A 59 -13.21 -11.74 7.50
CA THR A 59 -12.89 -12.75 6.48
C THR A 59 -14.06 -13.09 5.57
N HIS A 60 -15.26 -13.16 6.13
CA HIS A 60 -16.47 -13.56 5.38
C HIS A 60 -17.57 -12.50 5.42
N LEU A 61 -17.24 -11.24 5.74
CA LEU A 61 -18.23 -10.17 5.72
C LEU A 61 -18.88 -10.02 4.35
N PRO A 62 -20.21 -9.82 4.29
CA PRO A 62 -20.88 -9.48 3.03
C PRO A 62 -20.34 -8.18 2.44
N GLN A 63 -20.37 -8.04 1.10
CA GLN A 63 -19.82 -6.88 0.39
C GLN A 63 -20.38 -5.54 0.89
N GLY A 64 -21.66 -5.53 1.32
CA GLY A 64 -22.31 -4.34 1.90
C GLY A 64 -21.64 -3.85 3.18
N GLU A 65 -21.16 -4.77 4.05
CA GLU A 65 -20.42 -4.43 5.27
C GLU A 65 -18.94 -4.20 4.98
N LEU A 66 -18.34 -5.01 4.14
CA LEU A 66 -16.93 -4.91 3.77
C LEU A 66 -16.58 -3.53 3.17
N ARG A 67 -17.51 -2.91 2.47
CA ARG A 67 -17.30 -1.53 1.94
C ARG A 67 -17.00 -0.52 3.05
N PHE A 68 -17.52 -0.70 4.26
CA PHE A 68 -17.23 0.19 5.39
C PHE A 68 -15.82 -0.03 5.92
N VAL A 69 -15.37 -1.29 5.99
CA VAL A 69 -13.99 -1.62 6.35
C VAL A 69 -13.01 -1.04 5.31
N ARG A 70 -13.32 -1.21 4.01
CA ARG A 70 -12.47 -0.69 2.92
C ARG A 70 -12.39 0.84 2.87
N ARG A 71 -13.28 1.59 3.52
CA ARG A 71 -13.11 3.03 3.70
C ARG A 71 -11.95 3.35 4.63
N GLU A 72 -11.72 2.51 5.63
CA GLU A 72 -10.66 2.69 6.61
C GLU A 72 -9.29 2.19 6.12
N ILE A 73 -9.25 1.48 4.98
CA ILE A 73 -8.03 0.89 4.41
C ILE A 73 -7.78 1.48 3.02
N GLY A 74 -6.89 2.46 2.94
CA GLY A 74 -6.43 3.01 1.66
C GLY A 74 -5.47 2.07 0.95
N MET A 75 -5.49 2.06 -0.39
CA MET A 75 -4.53 1.26 -1.16
C MET A 75 -3.82 2.09 -2.22
N VAL A 76 -2.49 2.00 -2.20
CA VAL A 76 -1.56 2.59 -3.17
C VAL A 76 -0.99 1.43 -3.99
N PHE A 77 -1.16 1.48 -5.31
CA PHE A 77 -0.81 0.40 -6.23
C PHE A 77 0.48 0.68 -6.96
N GLN A 78 1.23 -0.35 -7.32
CA GLN A 78 2.43 -0.28 -8.15
C GLN A 78 2.17 0.37 -9.51
N GLN A 79 1.05 0.02 -10.19
CA GLN A 79 0.70 0.54 -11.51
C GLN A 79 -0.19 1.79 -11.46
N PHE A 80 -0.18 2.54 -10.35
CA PHE A 80 -0.96 3.75 -10.10
C PHE A 80 -2.50 3.56 -10.18
N ASN A 81 -3.00 2.74 -11.09
CA ASN A 81 -4.42 2.46 -11.36
C ASN A 81 -5.26 3.74 -11.51
N LEU A 82 -4.75 4.69 -12.29
CA LEU A 82 -5.43 5.94 -12.61
C LEU A 82 -6.25 5.81 -13.90
N VAL A 83 -7.38 6.51 -13.93
CA VAL A 83 -8.15 6.71 -15.17
C VAL A 83 -7.40 7.72 -16.03
N LYS A 84 -6.61 7.23 -16.99
CA LYS A 84 -5.61 7.99 -17.76
C LYS A 84 -6.15 9.27 -18.37
N ARG A 85 -7.32 9.21 -19.04
CA ARG A 85 -7.94 10.35 -19.75
C ARG A 85 -8.76 11.29 -18.86
N SER A 86 -8.85 11.00 -17.57
CA SER A 86 -9.52 11.86 -16.58
C SER A 86 -8.54 12.82 -15.92
N SER A 87 -9.08 13.92 -15.38
CA SER A 87 -8.24 14.86 -14.61
C SER A 87 -7.70 14.21 -13.33
N VAL A 88 -6.60 14.75 -12.84
CA VAL A 88 -6.01 14.41 -11.54
C VAL A 88 -7.05 14.55 -10.43
N LEU A 89 -7.76 15.67 -10.39
CA LEU A 89 -8.81 15.92 -9.40
C LEU A 89 -9.90 14.83 -9.45
N THR A 90 -10.33 14.40 -10.64
CA THR A 90 -11.33 13.32 -10.78
C THR A 90 -10.79 11.99 -10.25
N ASN A 91 -9.52 11.68 -10.52
CA ASN A 91 -8.87 10.49 -9.99
C ASN A 91 -8.79 10.51 -8.45
N VAL A 92 -8.44 11.64 -7.86
CA VAL A 92 -8.40 11.80 -6.40
C VAL A 92 -9.81 11.67 -5.80
N LEU A 93 -10.80 12.35 -6.38
CA LEU A 93 -12.20 12.27 -5.95
C LEU A 93 -12.76 10.85 -5.99
N SER A 94 -12.26 9.98 -6.88
CA SER A 94 -12.70 8.58 -6.93
C SER A 94 -12.45 7.83 -5.61
N GLY A 95 -11.49 8.24 -4.79
CA GLY A 95 -11.30 7.72 -3.43
C GLY A 95 -12.52 7.93 -2.52
N ARG A 96 -13.39 8.92 -2.83
CA ARG A 96 -14.60 9.21 -2.07
C ARG A 96 -15.84 8.38 -2.49
N LEU A 97 -15.70 7.55 -3.51
CA LEU A 97 -16.81 6.73 -4.03
C LEU A 97 -17.46 5.84 -2.97
N GLY A 98 -16.70 5.36 -1.98
CA GLY A 98 -17.22 4.61 -0.86
C GLY A 98 -18.26 5.37 -0.01
N TYR A 99 -18.24 6.69 -0.02
CA TYR A 99 -19.11 7.59 0.76
C TYR A 99 -20.19 8.23 -0.10
N THR A 100 -20.04 8.18 -1.42
CA THR A 100 -20.93 8.86 -2.37
C THR A 100 -22.15 7.99 -2.71
N PRO A 101 -23.38 8.53 -2.74
CA PRO A 101 -24.54 7.80 -3.19
C PRO A 101 -24.35 7.25 -4.62
N PRO A 102 -24.82 6.03 -4.94
CA PRO A 102 -24.59 5.42 -6.25
C PRO A 102 -25.00 6.28 -7.45
N SER A 103 -26.13 6.99 -7.35
CA SER A 103 -26.62 7.89 -8.41
C SER A 103 -25.68 9.09 -8.66
N TRP A 104 -25.06 9.61 -7.61
CA TRP A 104 -24.08 10.69 -7.71
C TRP A 104 -22.74 10.17 -8.24
N ALA A 105 -22.32 8.99 -7.77
CA ALA A 105 -21.11 8.34 -8.23
C ALA A 105 -21.17 8.08 -9.74
N LEU A 106 -22.29 7.56 -10.26
CA LEU A 106 -22.52 7.33 -11.68
C LEU A 106 -22.47 8.62 -12.50
N ALA A 107 -23.00 9.71 -11.96
CA ALA A 107 -22.98 11.05 -12.58
C ALA A 107 -21.66 11.81 -12.37
N ASN A 108 -20.65 11.19 -11.75
CA ASN A 108 -19.38 11.82 -11.34
C ASN A 108 -19.57 13.12 -10.53
N ARG A 109 -20.61 13.12 -9.67
CA ARG A 109 -20.98 14.26 -8.82
C ARG A 109 -20.42 14.07 -7.42
N PHE A 110 -19.67 15.05 -6.96
CA PHE A 110 -19.07 15.11 -5.61
C PHE A 110 -19.47 16.43 -4.95
N SER A 111 -19.56 16.41 -3.62
CA SER A 111 -19.88 17.60 -2.83
C SER A 111 -18.78 18.68 -2.94
N ARG A 112 -19.10 19.91 -2.53
CA ARG A 112 -18.07 20.96 -2.41
C ARG A 112 -16.99 20.56 -1.38
N GLN A 113 -17.39 19.92 -0.30
CA GLN A 113 -16.49 19.43 0.73
C GLN A 113 -15.52 18.37 0.16
N ASP A 114 -16.01 17.38 -0.60
CA ASP A 114 -15.16 16.37 -1.23
C ASP A 114 -14.14 17.01 -2.18
N ARG A 115 -14.55 18.02 -2.94
CA ARG A 115 -13.64 18.75 -3.84
C ARG A 115 -12.56 19.51 -3.07
N GLN A 116 -12.92 20.14 -1.95
CA GLN A 116 -11.95 20.82 -1.09
C GLN A 116 -10.98 19.82 -0.46
N MET A 117 -11.47 18.69 0.06
CA MET A 117 -10.63 17.61 0.58
C MET A 117 -9.67 17.08 -0.49
N ALA A 118 -10.13 16.93 -1.74
CA ALA A 118 -9.28 16.46 -2.83
C ALA A 118 -8.15 17.46 -3.17
N LEU A 119 -8.41 18.76 -3.15
CA LEU A 119 -7.39 19.79 -3.33
C LEU A 119 -6.38 19.78 -2.17
N GLN A 120 -6.85 19.67 -0.93
CA GLN A 120 -5.99 19.53 0.25
C GLN A 120 -5.13 18.26 0.18
N ALA A 121 -5.70 17.13 -0.27
CA ALA A 121 -4.93 15.91 -0.47
C ALA A 121 -3.82 16.09 -1.53
N LEU A 122 -4.10 16.85 -2.62
CA LEU A 122 -3.09 17.19 -3.63
C LEU A 122 -2.00 18.14 -3.09
N GLU A 123 -2.37 19.08 -2.21
CA GLU A 123 -1.39 19.94 -1.51
C GLU A 123 -0.47 19.09 -0.62
N ARG A 124 -1.01 18.14 0.14
CA ARG A 124 -0.24 17.24 1.02
C ARG A 124 0.80 16.42 0.26
N VAL A 125 0.52 16.03 -0.98
CA VAL A 125 1.47 15.31 -1.83
C VAL A 125 2.25 16.22 -2.80
N GLY A 126 2.13 17.55 -2.66
CA GLY A 126 2.94 18.54 -3.34
C GLY A 126 2.69 18.71 -4.84
N ILE A 127 1.45 18.48 -5.31
CA ILE A 127 1.06 18.65 -6.72
C ILE A 127 -0.30 19.35 -6.90
N PRO A 128 -0.61 20.42 -6.15
CA PRO A 128 -1.91 21.11 -6.27
C PRO A 128 -2.10 21.77 -7.65
N ASP A 129 -1.02 22.21 -8.29
CA ASP A 129 -1.00 22.82 -9.63
C ASP A 129 -1.43 21.85 -10.74
N LYS A 130 -1.36 20.53 -10.49
CA LYS A 130 -1.73 19.48 -11.45
C LYS A 130 -3.20 19.06 -11.38
N ALA A 131 -4.02 19.64 -10.51
CA ALA A 131 -5.41 19.22 -10.27
C ALA A 131 -6.23 19.07 -11.56
N HIS A 132 -6.04 19.94 -12.52
CA HIS A 132 -6.79 19.98 -13.79
C HIS A 132 -6.10 19.28 -14.97
N ASN A 133 -4.83 18.85 -14.81
CA ASN A 133 -4.13 18.07 -15.82
C ASN A 133 -4.75 16.69 -15.97
N ARG A 134 -4.58 16.08 -17.15
CA ARG A 134 -4.93 14.67 -17.34
C ARG A 134 -3.89 13.77 -16.65
N ALA A 135 -4.34 12.63 -16.14
CA ALA A 135 -3.45 11.71 -15.43
C ALA A 135 -2.36 11.10 -16.34
N ASP A 136 -2.61 10.94 -17.65
CA ASP A 136 -1.64 10.43 -18.62
C ASP A 136 -0.57 11.44 -19.04
N GLU A 137 -0.71 12.71 -18.67
CA GLU A 137 0.28 13.78 -18.90
C GLU A 137 1.31 13.87 -17.77
N LEU A 138 1.11 13.12 -16.68
CA LEU A 138 1.97 13.18 -15.50
C LEU A 138 3.15 12.21 -15.58
N SER A 139 4.28 12.61 -14.96
CA SER A 139 5.39 11.67 -14.71
C SER A 139 4.97 10.53 -13.76
N GLY A 140 5.72 9.42 -13.76
CA GLY A 140 5.44 8.27 -12.89
C GLY A 140 5.36 8.65 -11.40
N GLY A 141 6.30 9.47 -10.91
CA GLY A 141 6.28 9.97 -9.53
C GLY A 141 5.07 10.86 -9.23
N GLN A 142 4.63 11.70 -10.19
CA GLN A 142 3.41 12.48 -10.04
C GLN A 142 2.16 11.60 -10.04
N GLN A 143 2.09 10.58 -10.90
CA GLN A 143 0.99 9.61 -10.90
C GLN A 143 0.91 8.85 -9.57
N GLN A 144 2.06 8.50 -8.98
CA GLN A 144 2.10 7.85 -7.67
C GLN A 144 1.58 8.77 -6.56
N ARG A 145 1.95 10.06 -6.59
CA ARG A 145 1.40 11.05 -5.65
C ARG A 145 -0.12 11.19 -5.78
N VAL A 146 -0.67 11.15 -7.00
CA VAL A 146 -2.13 11.09 -7.21
C VAL A 146 -2.73 9.83 -6.58
N GLY A 147 -2.06 8.69 -6.68
CA GLY A 147 -2.47 7.43 -6.02
C GLY A 147 -2.55 7.57 -4.51
N ILE A 148 -1.57 8.22 -3.87
CA ILE A 148 -1.56 8.51 -2.43
C ILE A 148 -2.69 9.49 -2.09
N ALA A 149 -2.83 10.60 -2.82
CA ALA A 149 -3.89 11.57 -2.59
C ALA A 149 -5.29 10.93 -2.71
N ARG A 150 -5.48 10.00 -3.66
CA ARG A 150 -6.72 9.21 -3.79
C ARG A 150 -6.97 8.32 -2.57
N ALA A 151 -5.94 7.69 -2.03
CA ALA A 151 -6.05 6.87 -0.82
C ALA A 151 -6.45 7.73 0.39
N LEU A 152 -5.90 8.95 0.52
CA LEU A 152 -6.25 9.90 1.59
C LEU A 152 -7.72 10.32 1.58
N MET A 153 -8.37 10.35 0.41
CA MET A 153 -9.80 10.66 0.31
C MET A 153 -10.71 9.67 1.05
N GLN A 154 -10.19 8.51 1.41
CA GLN A 154 -10.91 7.53 2.23
C GLN A 154 -10.86 7.86 3.73
N GLU A 155 -10.03 8.84 4.16
CA GLU A 155 -9.72 9.11 5.56
C GLU A 155 -9.26 7.82 6.27
N PRO A 156 -8.21 7.15 5.70
CA PRO A 156 -7.85 5.80 6.09
C PRO A 156 -7.17 5.77 7.46
N LYS A 157 -7.40 4.69 8.22
CA LYS A 157 -6.60 4.33 9.40
C LYS A 157 -5.36 3.55 9.03
N MET A 158 -5.39 2.86 7.87
CA MET A 158 -4.28 2.08 7.34
C MET A 158 -4.09 2.35 5.84
N ILE A 159 -2.85 2.40 5.39
CA ILE A 159 -2.48 2.42 3.98
C ILE A 159 -1.71 1.14 3.65
N LEU A 160 -2.22 0.40 2.66
CA LEU A 160 -1.54 -0.72 2.03
C LEU A 160 -0.84 -0.21 0.78
N ALA A 161 0.49 -0.19 0.76
CA ALA A 161 1.30 0.27 -0.36
C ALA A 161 1.98 -0.92 -1.06
N ASP A 162 1.43 -1.32 -2.22
CA ASP A 162 1.91 -2.46 -3.00
C ASP A 162 2.99 -1.97 -3.98
N GLU A 163 4.26 -2.17 -3.62
CA GLU A 163 5.46 -1.76 -4.38
C GLU A 163 5.40 -0.31 -4.89
N PRO A 164 5.16 0.68 -4.02
CA PRO A 164 4.82 2.05 -4.42
C PRO A 164 5.97 2.79 -5.12
N VAL A 165 7.18 2.22 -5.12
CA VAL A 165 8.39 2.86 -5.65
C VAL A 165 9.16 2.01 -6.68
N ALA A 166 8.62 0.83 -7.07
CA ALA A 166 9.33 -0.14 -7.91
C ALA A 166 9.75 0.39 -9.30
N SER A 167 9.03 1.38 -9.83
CA SER A 167 9.27 1.95 -11.16
C SER A 167 9.86 3.37 -11.12
N LEU A 168 10.36 3.80 -9.97
CA LEU A 168 10.84 5.16 -9.75
C LEU A 168 12.36 5.18 -9.54
N ASP A 169 12.99 6.29 -9.90
CA ASP A 169 14.37 6.53 -9.54
C ASP A 169 14.54 6.72 -8.01
N PRO A 170 15.76 6.58 -7.47
CA PRO A 170 15.99 6.66 -6.03
C PRO A 170 15.49 7.96 -5.38
N VAL A 171 15.63 9.10 -6.05
CA VAL A 171 15.21 10.40 -5.49
C VAL A 171 13.68 10.46 -5.37
N LEU A 172 12.97 10.02 -6.40
CA LEU A 172 11.51 9.92 -6.37
C LEU A 172 11.03 8.86 -5.38
N ALA A 173 11.74 7.72 -5.26
CA ALA A 173 11.42 6.68 -4.28
C ALA A 173 11.45 7.23 -2.85
N HIS A 174 12.51 7.95 -2.47
CA HIS A 174 12.59 8.63 -1.17
C HIS A 174 11.50 9.67 -0.99
N SER A 175 11.15 10.43 -2.02
CA SER A 175 10.06 11.40 -1.96
C SER A 175 8.71 10.73 -1.68
N ILE A 176 8.39 9.62 -2.36
CA ILE A 176 7.13 8.88 -2.18
C ILE A 176 7.05 8.26 -0.78
N LEU A 177 8.12 7.59 -0.33
CA LEU A 177 8.16 7.00 1.02
C LEU A 177 8.13 8.07 2.11
N GLY A 178 8.75 9.23 1.87
CA GLY A 178 8.68 10.38 2.77
C GLY A 178 7.25 10.92 2.95
N TYR A 179 6.41 10.89 1.91
CA TYR A 179 4.97 11.20 2.08
C TYR A 179 4.27 10.15 2.95
N LEU A 180 4.54 8.85 2.76
CA LEU A 180 3.94 7.80 3.59
C LEU A 180 4.43 7.89 5.04
N GLU A 181 5.72 8.16 5.27
CA GLU A 181 6.31 8.40 6.60
C GLU A 181 5.63 9.60 7.29
N LYS A 182 5.44 10.70 6.56
CA LYS A 182 4.75 11.88 7.08
C LYS A 182 3.31 11.59 7.51
N LEU A 183 2.56 10.84 6.68
CA LEU A 183 1.20 10.42 7.00
C LEU A 183 1.17 9.49 8.24
N ASN A 184 2.14 8.62 8.36
CA ASN A 184 2.28 7.74 9.52
C ASN A 184 2.53 8.54 10.79
N HIS A 185 3.52 9.43 10.81
CA HIS A 185 3.90 10.18 12.00
C HIS A 185 2.93 11.31 12.38
N GLU A 186 2.41 12.07 11.40
CA GLU A 186 1.55 13.23 11.68
C GLU A 186 0.09 12.84 11.92
N ASP A 187 -0.43 11.84 11.19
CA ASP A 187 -1.83 11.44 11.27
C ASP A 187 -2.04 10.10 11.98
N ASN A 188 -0.96 9.47 12.47
CA ASN A 188 -0.99 8.14 13.09
C ASN A 188 -1.62 7.06 12.17
N ILE A 189 -1.43 7.19 10.86
CA ILE A 189 -1.91 6.20 9.89
C ILE A 189 -0.96 5.01 9.90
N THR A 190 -1.48 3.81 10.11
CA THR A 190 -0.72 2.57 9.96
C THR A 190 -0.32 2.36 8.50
N VAL A 191 0.93 2.01 8.22
CA VAL A 191 1.40 1.76 6.85
C VAL A 191 1.96 0.35 6.71
N LEU A 192 1.40 -0.44 5.80
CA LEU A 192 2.02 -1.68 5.31
C LEU A 192 2.57 -1.41 3.91
N CYS A 193 3.89 -1.52 3.77
CA CYS A 193 4.56 -1.20 2.51
C CYS A 193 5.38 -2.39 2.01
N SER A 194 5.06 -2.93 0.84
CA SER A 194 5.92 -3.91 0.21
C SER A 194 7.10 -3.22 -0.49
N LEU A 195 8.31 -3.64 -0.18
CA LEU A 195 9.55 -3.05 -0.66
C LEU A 195 10.53 -4.15 -1.13
N HIS A 196 11.38 -3.79 -2.11
CA HIS A 196 12.44 -4.67 -2.59
C HIS A 196 13.83 -4.27 -2.10
N TYR A 197 14.04 -2.99 -1.83
CA TYR A 197 15.36 -2.42 -1.49
C TYR A 197 15.52 -2.31 0.02
N LEU A 198 16.57 -2.95 0.56
CA LEU A 198 16.84 -2.97 2.01
C LEU A 198 17.15 -1.60 2.59
N ASP A 199 17.86 -0.75 1.86
CA ASP A 199 18.16 0.62 2.26
C ASP A 199 16.91 1.45 2.55
N LEU A 200 15.88 1.31 1.70
CA LEU A 200 14.57 1.93 1.92
C LEU A 200 13.86 1.33 3.13
N VAL A 201 13.96 0.02 3.31
CA VAL A 201 13.38 -0.68 4.47
C VAL A 201 14.03 -0.20 5.77
N GLU A 202 15.36 -0.18 5.84
CA GLU A 202 16.14 0.30 6.99
C GLU A 202 15.83 1.76 7.33
N ARG A 203 15.56 2.59 6.32
CA ARG A 203 15.28 4.01 6.51
C ARG A 203 13.87 4.28 7.02
N TYR A 204 12.84 3.59 6.48
CA TYR A 204 11.44 3.95 6.68
C TYR A 204 10.65 3.00 7.58
N CYS A 205 11.03 1.72 7.66
CA CYS A 205 10.23 0.74 8.39
C CYS A 205 10.70 0.60 9.85
N GLU A 206 9.75 0.46 10.76
CA GLU A 206 10.01 0.18 12.19
C GLU A 206 10.18 -1.32 12.41
N ARG A 207 9.37 -2.12 11.73
CA ARG A 207 9.40 -3.58 11.74
C ARG A 207 9.22 -4.12 10.32
N VAL A 208 9.66 -5.34 10.11
CA VAL A 208 9.65 -5.98 8.80
C VAL A 208 9.25 -7.44 8.91
N ILE A 209 8.45 -7.90 7.95
CA ILE A 209 8.23 -9.32 7.70
C ILE A 209 8.82 -9.71 6.34
N GLY A 210 9.60 -10.80 6.33
CA GLY A 210 10.19 -11.38 5.13
C GLY A 210 9.36 -12.54 4.62
N LEU A 211 8.92 -12.46 3.36
CA LEU A 211 8.16 -13.50 2.68
C LEU A 211 9.03 -14.26 1.68
N ARG A 212 8.96 -15.60 1.74
CA ARG A 212 9.52 -16.50 0.73
C ARG A 212 8.55 -17.64 0.44
N ASN A 213 8.26 -17.87 -0.84
CA ASN A 213 7.35 -18.93 -1.28
C ASN A 213 5.98 -18.92 -0.54
N GLY A 214 5.45 -17.72 -0.32
CA GLY A 214 4.17 -17.53 0.36
C GLY A 214 4.19 -17.74 1.87
N GLN A 215 5.34 -17.88 2.52
CA GLN A 215 5.46 -18.07 3.98
C GLN A 215 6.28 -16.94 4.59
N VAL A 216 5.99 -16.60 5.85
CA VAL A 216 6.83 -15.70 6.64
C VAL A 216 8.06 -16.48 7.10
N VAL A 217 9.24 -16.06 6.65
CA VAL A 217 10.54 -16.67 7.02
C VAL A 217 11.35 -15.77 7.93
N PHE A 218 10.96 -14.51 8.05
CA PHE A 218 11.64 -13.53 8.89
C PHE A 218 10.62 -12.55 9.48
N GLU A 219 10.82 -12.18 10.72
CA GLU A 219 10.18 -11.06 11.39
C GLU A 219 11.23 -10.39 12.27
N GLY A 220 11.36 -9.07 12.19
CA GLY A 220 12.35 -8.33 12.94
C GLY A 220 12.11 -6.83 12.91
N ASN A 221 12.70 -6.13 13.87
CA ASN A 221 12.70 -4.68 13.95
C ASN A 221 13.87 -4.06 13.16
N LYS A 222 13.98 -2.73 13.18
CA LYS A 222 15.04 -2.00 12.49
C LYS A 222 16.45 -2.45 12.86
N ALA A 223 16.71 -2.78 14.13
CA ALA A 223 18.02 -3.25 14.56
C ALA A 223 18.33 -4.64 14.00
N ASP A 224 17.33 -5.53 13.93
CA ASP A 224 17.47 -6.87 13.35
C ASP A 224 17.78 -6.80 11.85
N ILE A 225 17.24 -5.80 11.14
CA ILE A 225 17.51 -5.59 9.71
C ILE A 225 18.97 -5.11 9.52
N GLN A 226 19.42 -4.14 10.31
CA GLN A 226 20.78 -3.58 10.25
C GLN A 226 21.85 -4.63 10.56
N GLN A 227 21.55 -5.55 11.48
CA GLN A 227 22.43 -6.64 11.90
C GLN A 227 22.17 -7.95 11.15
N MET A 228 21.34 -7.92 10.11
CA MET A 228 20.97 -9.11 9.35
C MET A 228 22.22 -9.78 8.76
N SER A 229 22.45 -11.05 9.11
CA SER A 229 23.54 -11.86 8.54
C SER A 229 23.28 -12.18 7.07
N ASP A 230 24.33 -12.47 6.31
CA ASP A 230 24.22 -12.91 4.91
C ASP A 230 23.37 -14.18 4.77
N ALA A 231 23.46 -15.09 5.75
CA ALA A 231 22.63 -16.30 5.77
C ALA A 231 21.14 -15.96 5.87
N ARG A 232 20.78 -15.01 6.74
CA ARG A 232 19.38 -14.55 6.90
C ARG A 232 18.90 -13.77 5.68
N PHE A 233 19.77 -12.96 5.10
CA PHE A 233 19.48 -12.28 3.83
C PHE A 233 19.16 -13.28 2.72
N LYS A 234 20.00 -14.32 2.56
CA LYS A 234 19.77 -15.41 1.58
C LYS A 234 18.50 -16.22 1.87
N GLU A 235 18.12 -16.38 3.12
CA GLU A 235 16.85 -17.03 3.49
C GLU A 235 15.63 -16.27 2.92
N ILE A 236 15.67 -14.93 2.92
CA ILE A 236 14.58 -14.07 2.41
C ILE A 236 14.65 -13.92 0.89
N TYR A 237 15.84 -13.65 0.35
CA TYR A 237 16.06 -13.26 -1.04
C TYR A 237 16.65 -14.38 -1.93
N GLY A 238 16.87 -15.60 -1.39
CA GLY A 238 17.43 -16.72 -2.13
C GLY A 238 18.97 -16.76 -2.14
N GLU A 239 19.52 -17.93 -2.45
CA GLU A 239 20.96 -18.19 -2.40
C GLU A 239 21.80 -17.34 -3.38
N GLU A 240 21.19 -16.95 -4.52
CA GLU A 240 21.85 -16.15 -5.55
C GLU A 240 21.80 -14.63 -5.28
N ALA A 241 21.09 -14.21 -4.23
CA ALA A 241 20.94 -12.80 -3.92
C ALA A 241 22.26 -12.21 -3.38
N ILE A 242 22.67 -11.10 -3.96
CA ILE A 242 23.83 -10.31 -3.53
C ILE A 242 23.31 -9.07 -2.81
N ARG A 243 23.74 -8.87 -1.57
CA ARG A 243 23.48 -7.67 -0.81
C ARG A 243 24.23 -6.50 -1.46
N MET A 244 23.50 -5.63 -2.18
CA MET A 244 24.10 -4.41 -2.72
C MET A 244 24.21 -3.38 -1.60
N GLY A 245 25.42 -2.99 -1.25
CA GLY A 245 25.69 -1.88 -0.35
C GLY A 245 26.25 -2.28 1.01
N GLY A 246 27.52 -2.05 1.15
CA GLY A 246 28.34 -2.11 2.36
C GLY A 246 29.73 -1.64 1.98
N ALA A 247 29.87 -0.36 1.69
CA ALA A 247 31.15 0.34 1.70
C ALA A 247 31.02 1.57 2.58
#